data_35f123c83d19a0788cb203f240f6d0d9
#
_entry.id   35f123c83d19a0788cb203f240f6d0d9
#
_cell.length_a   1.000
_cell.length_b   1.000
_cell.length_c   1.000
_cell.angle_alpha   90.00
_cell.angle_beta   90.00
_cell.angle_gamma   90.00
#
_symmetry.space_group_name_H-M   'P 1'
#
loop_
_entity.id
_entity.type
_entity.pdbx_description
1 polymer ?
#
loop_
_entity_poly.entity_id
_entity_poly.type
_entity_poly.pdbx_seq_one_letter_code
_entity_poly.pdbx_strand_id
1 'polypeptide(L)'
;MKHILFFLLFAGNVALAQNDPYKFQITGAEDTVIYLANYYGEKLYYADTAYTDAEGKFSFEAIDSDKQGKYAVVAPGPRYFELIIADGENIHMKTDTTNLTGNMEVLESVNNTIMYDYIKYLTAKKEQREKLVAQLEENEDRPKAAEKIKKQYGNLNSEVLDYQKAVRENYPDKFGAAEIFMSIDPEVPAELKENREAGYYWFKDHYFDHIDLTDDRIVRTPIYHTKLVTYLNKTVIQTPDTLIPAIDELIARMDPNSDVFKYTVHYTTYNFETSKIMGLDEVFVHMVDTYYKTGMATWMDEEKLKNIIEKSDAKKKTLIGKTVPNLTLADTTGENWISIKRDIETEYVVLFFYDPDCGHCKKETPILVEFFNTYEGDDLAIYAVSSDNTQKWNKFINKNEMNFYNVSIPQKAFESADFATRLITTGKTNYESLKYTETFDIFSTPKIFVLDKDRVIRAKDIGVDQIGDFLKRFKEAASKEKTAESN
;
A
#
# COMPACT_ATOMS: atom_id res chain seq x y z
N MET A 1 85.30 1.86 -19.96
CA MET A 1 84.31 0.93 -19.30
C MET A 1 83.59 1.76 -18.25
N LYS A 2 82.33 2.16 -18.56
CA LYS A 2 81.47 2.94 -17.66
C LYS A 2 80.52 1.99 -16.95
N HIS A 3 80.57 1.86 -15.65
CA HIS A 3 79.62 1.13 -14.84
C HIS A 3 78.38 2.02 -14.56
N ILE A 4 77.21 1.61 -15.07
CA ILE A 4 75.94 2.23 -14.77
C ILE A 4 75.37 1.45 -13.60
N LEU A 5 75.24 2.15 -12.46
CA LEU A 5 74.59 1.63 -11.26
C LEU A 5 73.09 1.87 -11.37
N PHE A 6 72.28 0.79 -11.45
CA PHE A 6 70.82 0.83 -11.46
C PHE A 6 70.32 0.90 -10.03
N PHE A 7 69.78 2.06 -9.63
CA PHE A 7 69.05 2.22 -8.37
C PHE A 7 67.62 1.76 -8.59
N LEU A 8 67.27 0.60 -8.03
CA LEU A 8 65.87 0.16 -7.91
C LEU A 8 65.20 0.95 -6.78
N LEU A 9 64.38 1.93 -7.15
CA LEU A 9 63.45 2.59 -6.22
C LEU A 9 62.32 1.61 -5.93
N PHE A 10 62.35 0.97 -4.75
CA PHE A 10 61.19 0.35 -4.17
C PHE A 10 60.20 1.44 -3.75
N ALA A 11 59.19 1.73 -4.57
CA ALA A 11 58.05 2.50 -4.16
C ALA A 11 57.21 1.59 -3.20
N GLY A 12 57.46 1.71 -1.92
CA GLY A 12 56.58 1.18 -0.92
C GLY A 12 55.22 1.87 -1.05
N ASN A 13 54.23 1.15 -1.50
CA ASN A 13 52.86 1.57 -1.31
C ASN A 13 52.60 1.64 0.20
N VAL A 14 52.71 2.84 0.77
CA VAL A 14 52.11 3.13 2.06
C VAL A 14 50.59 3.11 1.77
N ALA A 15 49.97 1.97 1.98
CA ALA A 15 48.52 1.91 2.15
C ALA A 15 48.23 2.83 3.35
N LEU A 16 47.76 4.03 3.10
CA LEU A 16 47.11 4.84 4.11
C LEU A 16 45.99 3.93 4.65
N ALA A 17 46.13 3.48 5.89
CA ALA A 17 45.07 2.77 6.57
C ALA A 17 43.83 3.68 6.55
N GLN A 18 42.90 3.38 5.68
CA GLN A 18 41.63 4.04 5.59
C GLN A 18 40.97 3.84 6.95
N ASN A 19 40.77 4.91 7.68
CA ASN A 19 40.22 4.83 9.04
C ASN A 19 38.69 4.74 8.93
N ASP A 20 38.24 3.58 8.39
CA ASP A 20 36.82 3.32 8.21
C ASP A 20 36.12 3.38 9.57
N PRO A 21 35.06 4.17 9.72
CA PRO A 21 34.39 4.35 11.00
C PRO A 21 33.55 3.15 11.41
N TYR A 22 33.23 2.26 10.47
CA TYR A 22 32.34 1.12 10.73
C TYR A 22 33.14 -0.19 10.63
N LYS A 23 33.44 -0.78 11.80
CA LYS A 23 34.27 -1.99 11.96
C LYS A 23 33.45 -3.14 12.51
N PHE A 24 33.65 -4.30 11.92
CA PHE A 24 32.88 -5.49 12.27
C PHE A 24 33.78 -6.72 12.34
N GLN A 25 33.34 -7.71 13.15
CA GLN A 25 33.89 -9.05 13.14
C GLN A 25 32.76 -10.08 13.23
N ILE A 26 32.77 -11.07 12.33
CA ILE A 26 31.83 -12.20 12.36
C ILE A 26 32.66 -13.48 12.41
N THR A 27 32.80 -14.06 13.60
CA THR A 27 33.46 -15.36 13.76
C THR A 27 32.67 -16.46 13.07
N GLY A 28 33.33 -17.27 12.23
CA GLY A 28 32.71 -18.29 11.40
C GLY A 28 32.24 -17.78 10.03
N ALA A 29 32.67 -16.56 9.64
CA ALA A 29 32.46 -15.98 8.30
C ALA A 29 33.79 -15.41 7.75
N GLU A 30 34.84 -16.21 7.79
CA GLU A 30 36.18 -15.88 7.28
C GLU A 30 36.20 -15.96 5.75
N ASP A 31 37.09 -15.18 5.11
CA ASP A 31 37.39 -15.19 3.67
C ASP A 31 36.13 -15.19 2.77
N THR A 32 35.11 -14.38 3.13
CA THR A 32 33.83 -14.34 2.43
C THR A 32 33.37 -12.92 2.11
N VAL A 33 32.34 -12.80 1.28
CA VAL A 33 31.71 -11.53 0.93
C VAL A 33 30.59 -11.19 1.89
N ILE A 34 30.54 -9.93 2.31
CA ILE A 34 29.49 -9.35 3.17
C ILE A 34 28.88 -8.16 2.43
N TYR A 35 27.57 -8.05 2.53
CA TYR A 35 26.84 -6.90 1.95
C TYR A 35 26.29 -6.01 3.04
N LEU A 36 26.36 -4.72 2.80
CA LEU A 36 25.60 -3.71 3.54
C LEU A 36 24.34 -3.39 2.76
N ALA A 37 23.20 -3.39 3.42
CA ALA A 37 21.92 -3.00 2.83
C ALA A 37 21.23 -1.96 3.71
N ASN A 38 20.61 -0.95 3.11
CA ASN A 38 19.83 0.07 3.81
C ASN A 38 18.34 -0.20 3.71
N TYR A 39 17.61 0.14 4.75
CA TYR A 39 16.15 0.20 4.66
C TYR A 39 15.69 1.45 3.89
N TYR A 40 14.61 1.29 3.11
CA TYR A 40 13.76 2.37 2.64
C TYR A 40 12.31 1.88 2.68
N GLY A 41 11.54 2.38 3.64
CA GLY A 41 10.30 1.75 4.06
C GLY A 41 10.53 0.34 4.60
N GLU A 42 9.79 -0.65 4.07
CA GLU A 42 9.93 -2.07 4.47
C GLU A 42 11.04 -2.83 3.74
N LYS A 43 11.59 -2.26 2.67
CA LYS A 43 12.50 -2.96 1.75
C LYS A 43 13.95 -2.66 2.06
N LEU A 44 14.79 -3.68 1.87
CA LEU A 44 16.23 -3.56 1.91
C LEU A 44 16.79 -3.37 0.50
N TYR A 45 17.69 -2.40 0.37
CA TYR A 45 18.40 -2.10 -0.87
C TYR A 45 19.90 -2.25 -0.64
N TYR A 46 20.59 -2.81 -1.62
CA TYR A 46 22.03 -2.90 -1.61
C TYR A 46 22.68 -1.51 -1.45
N ALA A 47 23.64 -1.41 -0.54
CA ALA A 47 24.39 -0.18 -0.29
C ALA A 47 25.89 -0.33 -0.58
N ASP A 48 26.54 -1.40 -0.07
CA ASP A 48 27.97 -1.59 -0.20
C ASP A 48 28.37 -3.07 -0.05
N THR A 49 29.66 -3.39 -0.39
CA THR A 49 30.26 -4.73 -0.26
C THR A 49 31.59 -4.64 0.46
N ALA A 50 31.79 -5.55 1.40
CA ALA A 50 33.07 -5.77 2.05
C ALA A 50 33.49 -7.26 1.96
N TYR A 51 34.77 -7.53 2.21
CA TYR A 51 35.33 -8.86 2.27
C TYR A 51 35.92 -9.07 3.66
N THR A 52 35.60 -10.21 4.27
CA THR A 52 36.17 -10.57 5.57
C THR A 52 37.59 -11.11 5.41
N ASP A 53 38.44 -10.81 6.38
CA ASP A 53 39.77 -11.43 6.50
C ASP A 53 39.70 -12.82 7.15
N ALA A 54 40.88 -13.43 7.41
CA ALA A 54 41.02 -14.74 8.03
C ALA A 54 40.49 -14.80 9.48
N GLU A 55 40.27 -13.67 10.13
CA GLU A 55 39.68 -13.55 11.46
C GLU A 55 38.19 -13.09 11.38
N GLY A 56 37.61 -13.05 10.21
CA GLY A 56 36.21 -12.59 9.99
C GLY A 56 35.99 -11.09 10.20
N LYS A 57 37.07 -10.26 10.11
CA LYS A 57 37.00 -8.81 10.26
C LYS A 57 36.77 -8.13 8.92
N PHE A 58 36.00 -7.07 8.93
CA PHE A 58 35.73 -6.21 7.76
C PHE A 58 35.33 -4.80 8.20
N SER A 59 35.29 -3.87 7.25
CA SER A 59 34.83 -2.49 7.48
C SER A 59 34.04 -1.94 6.30
N PHE A 60 33.28 -0.91 6.57
CA PHE A 60 32.62 -0.06 5.56
C PHE A 60 33.03 1.39 5.73
N GLU A 61 33.02 2.13 4.64
CA GLU A 61 33.27 3.57 4.64
C GLU A 61 32.11 4.33 5.31
N ALA A 62 32.35 5.60 5.62
CA ALA A 62 31.34 6.49 6.19
C ALA A 62 30.16 6.67 5.22
N ILE A 63 28.95 6.57 5.75
CA ILE A 63 27.72 6.86 5.03
C ILE A 63 27.40 8.36 5.11
N ASP A 64 26.97 8.94 4.00
CA ASP A 64 26.54 10.33 3.93
C ASP A 64 25.39 10.62 4.91
N SER A 65 25.35 11.84 5.45
CA SER A 65 24.38 12.22 6.49
C SER A 65 22.91 12.07 6.06
N ASP A 66 22.62 12.30 4.77
CA ASP A 66 21.31 12.17 4.16
C ASP A 66 20.88 10.71 3.93
N LYS A 67 21.79 9.75 4.12
CA LYS A 67 21.55 8.32 3.98
C LYS A 67 21.52 7.57 5.31
N GLN A 68 21.69 8.28 6.43
CA GLN A 68 21.66 7.68 7.76
C GLN A 68 20.29 7.05 8.07
N GLY A 69 20.29 6.00 8.90
CA GLY A 69 19.11 5.25 9.27
C GLY A 69 19.45 3.81 9.70
N LYS A 70 18.51 2.90 9.49
CA LYS A 70 18.68 1.48 9.79
C LYS A 70 19.25 0.73 8.58
N TYR A 71 20.21 -0.12 8.86
CA TYR A 71 20.92 -0.95 7.89
C TYR A 71 20.88 -2.41 8.30
N ALA A 72 21.22 -3.29 7.38
CA ALA A 72 21.46 -4.70 7.62
C ALA A 72 22.83 -5.11 7.07
N VAL A 73 23.61 -5.83 7.86
CA VAL A 73 24.80 -6.54 7.40
C VAL A 73 24.39 -7.95 7.05
N VAL A 74 24.50 -8.29 5.76
CA VAL A 74 24.05 -9.57 5.20
C VAL A 74 25.26 -10.48 4.97
N ALA A 75 25.26 -11.61 5.69
CA ALA A 75 26.27 -12.66 5.57
C ALA A 75 25.78 -13.80 4.65
N PRO A 76 26.67 -14.70 4.19
CA PRO A 76 26.30 -15.84 3.37
C PRO A 76 25.21 -16.72 3.99
N GLY A 77 24.32 -17.27 3.14
CA GLY A 77 23.22 -18.14 3.55
C GLY A 77 21.98 -17.40 4.06
N PRO A 78 21.57 -16.34 3.44
CA PRO A 78 20.77 -15.13 3.69
C PRO A 78 20.51 -14.86 5.19
N ARG A 79 21.56 -14.85 5.99
CA ARG A 79 21.54 -14.46 7.40
C ARG A 79 21.98 -13.01 7.52
N TYR A 80 21.33 -12.23 8.37
CA TYR A 80 21.68 -10.84 8.58
C TYR A 80 21.48 -10.42 10.04
N PHE A 81 22.13 -9.33 10.41
CA PHE A 81 21.84 -8.57 11.60
C PHE A 81 21.64 -7.09 11.23
N GLU A 82 20.84 -6.42 12.03
CA GLU A 82 20.53 -5.00 11.81
C GLU A 82 21.47 -4.12 12.63
N LEU A 83 21.69 -2.89 12.15
CA LEU A 83 22.41 -1.84 12.86
C LEU A 83 21.82 -0.47 12.50
N ILE A 84 22.13 0.50 13.35
CA ILE A 84 21.81 1.90 13.13
C ILE A 84 23.10 2.64 12.76
N ILE A 85 23.09 3.32 11.62
CA ILE A 85 24.12 4.26 11.20
C ILE A 85 23.52 5.64 11.30
N ALA A 86 23.85 6.37 12.37
CA ALA A 86 23.28 7.70 12.65
C ALA A 86 24.22 8.52 13.55
N ASP A 87 23.93 9.81 13.64
CA ASP A 87 24.53 10.78 14.56
C ASP A 87 26.06 10.90 14.44
N GLY A 88 26.66 10.47 13.31
CA GLY A 88 28.10 10.53 13.05
C GLY A 88 28.92 9.62 13.97
N GLU A 89 28.34 8.59 14.57
CA GLU A 89 29.03 7.65 15.47
C GLU A 89 29.97 6.74 14.70
N ASN A 90 31.12 6.41 15.30
CA ASN A 90 31.87 5.22 14.94
C ASN A 90 31.10 3.97 15.39
N ILE A 91 31.26 2.89 14.64
CA ILE A 91 30.60 1.60 14.95
C ILE A 91 31.67 0.53 15.02
N HIS A 92 31.70 -0.19 16.15
CA HIS A 92 32.51 -1.38 16.29
C HIS A 92 31.66 -2.47 16.93
N MET A 93 31.39 -3.55 16.16
CA MET A 93 30.51 -4.63 16.56
C MET A 93 31.13 -5.99 16.24
N LYS A 94 30.90 -6.99 17.08
CA LYS A 94 31.31 -8.37 16.83
C LYS A 94 30.20 -9.36 17.16
N THR A 95 30.19 -10.46 16.42
CA THR A 95 29.25 -11.56 16.61
C THR A 95 29.81 -12.86 16.04
N ASP A 96 29.03 -13.92 16.02
CA ASP A 96 29.35 -15.18 15.37
C ASP A 96 28.19 -15.75 14.55
N THR A 97 28.52 -16.69 13.68
CA THR A 97 27.55 -17.30 12.76
C THR A 97 26.54 -18.24 13.42
N THR A 98 26.68 -18.56 14.71
CA THR A 98 25.72 -19.43 15.41
C THR A 98 24.44 -18.70 15.78
N ASN A 99 24.56 -17.40 16.16
CA ASN A 99 23.42 -16.53 16.42
C ASN A 99 23.82 -15.05 16.26
N LEU A 100 23.75 -14.55 15.03
CA LEU A 100 24.20 -13.21 14.68
C LEU A 100 23.64 -12.09 15.57
N THR A 101 22.36 -12.17 15.93
CA THR A 101 21.70 -11.15 16.75
C THR A 101 21.89 -11.42 18.25
N GLY A 102 21.73 -12.67 18.68
CA GLY A 102 21.79 -13.02 20.10
C GLY A 102 23.19 -12.91 20.71
N ASN A 103 24.23 -13.19 19.91
CA ASN A 103 25.63 -13.14 20.35
C ASN A 103 26.30 -11.79 20.00
N MET A 104 25.49 -10.78 19.61
CA MET A 104 26.01 -9.46 19.27
C MET A 104 26.61 -8.74 20.49
N GLU A 105 27.86 -8.31 20.35
CA GLU A 105 28.55 -7.41 21.23
C GLU A 105 28.79 -6.07 20.52
N VAL A 106 28.25 -4.99 21.04
CA VAL A 106 28.53 -3.63 20.59
C VAL A 106 29.69 -3.08 21.42
N LEU A 107 30.82 -2.86 20.74
CA LEU A 107 32.03 -2.37 21.40
C LEU A 107 32.12 -0.84 21.34
N GLU A 108 31.59 -0.23 20.27
CA GLU A 108 31.51 1.21 20.06
C GLU A 108 30.25 1.54 19.24
N SER A 109 29.37 2.32 19.72
CA SER A 109 28.17 2.99 19.19
C SER A 109 27.08 3.05 20.24
N VAL A 110 26.63 4.23 20.57
CA VAL A 110 25.51 4.43 21.52
C VAL A 110 24.20 3.97 20.91
N ASN A 111 23.93 4.32 19.63
CA ASN A 111 22.70 3.93 18.95
C ASN A 111 22.51 2.42 18.88
N ASN A 112 23.60 1.70 18.55
CA ASN A 112 23.55 0.24 18.46
C ASN A 112 23.51 -0.42 19.85
N THR A 113 24.13 0.16 20.87
CA THR A 113 23.97 -0.29 22.26
C THR A 113 22.52 -0.20 22.71
N ILE A 114 21.86 0.94 22.49
CA ILE A 114 20.43 1.13 22.79
C ILE A 114 19.57 0.08 22.08
N MET A 115 19.79 -0.14 20.78
CA MET A 115 19.02 -1.12 20.00
C MET A 115 19.21 -2.54 20.50
N TYR A 116 20.46 -2.99 20.73
CA TYR A 116 20.74 -4.37 21.17
C TYR A 116 20.34 -4.64 22.62
N ASP A 117 20.44 -3.64 23.51
CA ASP A 117 19.92 -3.76 24.88
C ASP A 117 18.39 -3.89 24.87
N TYR A 118 17.70 -3.15 23.99
CA TYR A 118 16.26 -3.30 23.80
C TYR A 118 15.88 -4.66 23.22
N ILE A 119 16.62 -5.18 22.22
CA ILE A 119 16.40 -6.52 21.66
C ILE A 119 16.56 -7.60 22.76
N LYS A 120 17.62 -7.51 23.57
CA LYS A 120 17.84 -8.44 24.70
C LYS A 120 16.70 -8.35 25.72
N TYR A 121 16.28 -7.13 26.06
CA TYR A 121 15.17 -6.90 26.98
C TYR A 121 13.86 -7.52 26.45
N LEU A 122 13.51 -7.27 25.18
CA LEU A 122 12.33 -7.84 24.55
C LEU A 122 12.37 -9.37 24.47
N THR A 123 13.54 -9.95 24.20
CA THR A 123 13.72 -11.40 24.17
C THR A 123 13.42 -12.01 25.55
N ALA A 124 13.94 -11.42 26.63
CA ALA A 124 13.65 -11.86 27.98
C ALA A 124 12.15 -11.72 28.34
N LYS A 125 11.50 -10.62 27.91
CA LYS A 125 10.06 -10.41 28.11
C LYS A 125 9.20 -11.39 27.31
N LYS A 126 9.62 -11.73 26.09
CA LYS A 126 8.97 -12.77 25.28
C LYS A 126 9.00 -14.14 25.97
N GLU A 127 10.14 -14.54 26.48
CA GLU A 127 10.27 -15.81 27.24
C GLU A 127 9.37 -15.81 28.49
N GLN A 128 9.31 -14.70 29.23
CA GLN A 128 8.41 -14.55 30.37
C GLN A 128 6.94 -14.68 29.96
N ARG A 129 6.56 -14.06 28.84
CA ARG A 129 5.21 -14.14 28.29
C ARG A 129 4.84 -15.57 27.90
N GLU A 130 5.73 -16.29 27.22
CA GLU A 130 5.50 -17.68 26.81
C GLU A 130 5.28 -18.59 28.03
N LYS A 131 6.07 -18.40 29.11
CA LYS A 131 5.87 -19.11 30.38
C LYS A 131 4.51 -18.80 31.02
N LEU A 132 4.07 -17.53 31.01
CA LEU A 132 2.78 -17.15 31.56
C LEU A 132 1.61 -17.70 30.75
N VAL A 133 1.73 -17.74 29.41
CA VAL A 133 0.72 -18.35 28.53
C VAL A 133 0.58 -19.85 28.84
N ALA A 134 1.68 -20.59 28.92
CA ALA A 134 1.66 -22.01 29.28
C ALA A 134 1.03 -22.24 30.68
N GLN A 135 1.40 -21.41 31.67
CA GLN A 135 0.78 -21.48 33.01
C GLN A 135 -0.71 -21.14 32.99
N LEU A 136 -1.15 -20.25 32.10
CA LEU A 136 -2.57 -19.91 31.96
C LEU A 136 -3.38 -21.08 31.41
N GLU A 137 -2.86 -21.79 30.41
CA GLU A 137 -3.45 -23.00 29.85
C GLU A 137 -3.54 -24.12 30.90
N GLU A 138 -2.48 -24.34 31.71
CA GLU A 138 -2.49 -25.33 32.79
C GLU A 138 -3.45 -25.01 33.94
N ASN A 139 -3.87 -23.77 34.08
CA ASN A 139 -4.75 -23.30 35.17
C ASN A 139 -6.11 -22.80 34.66
N GLU A 140 -6.55 -23.21 33.47
CA GLU A 140 -7.82 -22.80 32.85
C GLU A 140 -9.02 -23.08 33.79
N ASP A 141 -9.02 -24.23 34.49
CA ASP A 141 -10.05 -24.64 35.43
C ASP A 141 -9.88 -24.02 36.84
N ARG A 142 -8.91 -23.12 37.06
CA ARG A 142 -8.60 -22.51 38.36
C ARG A 142 -8.73 -20.98 38.31
N PRO A 143 -9.92 -20.41 38.42
CA PRO A 143 -10.19 -18.98 38.14
C PRO A 143 -9.27 -18.00 38.91
N LYS A 144 -8.99 -18.26 40.19
CA LYS A 144 -8.13 -17.39 41.02
C LYS A 144 -6.66 -17.43 40.57
N ALA A 145 -6.16 -18.60 40.15
CA ALA A 145 -4.81 -18.74 39.62
C ALA A 145 -4.70 -18.07 38.25
N ALA A 146 -5.67 -18.30 37.36
CA ALA A 146 -5.75 -17.69 36.04
C ALA A 146 -5.80 -16.13 36.13
N GLU A 147 -6.57 -15.58 37.06
CA GLU A 147 -6.64 -14.12 37.28
C GLU A 147 -5.29 -13.52 37.70
N LYS A 148 -4.56 -14.20 38.61
CA LYS A 148 -3.21 -13.76 38.99
C LYS A 148 -2.23 -13.78 37.82
N ILE A 149 -2.29 -14.82 36.98
CA ILE A 149 -1.43 -14.95 35.80
C ILE A 149 -1.80 -13.86 34.76
N LYS A 150 -3.09 -13.62 34.52
CA LYS A 150 -3.55 -12.52 33.64
C LYS A 150 -3.05 -11.15 34.10
N LYS A 151 -3.03 -10.90 35.41
CA LYS A 151 -2.46 -9.65 35.95
C LYS A 151 -0.97 -9.56 35.68
N GLN A 152 -0.20 -10.65 35.88
CA GLN A 152 1.24 -10.68 35.56
C GLN A 152 1.49 -10.46 34.08
N TYR A 153 0.67 -11.05 33.19
CA TYR A 153 0.72 -10.84 31.75
C TYR A 153 0.45 -9.37 31.37
N GLY A 154 -0.55 -8.73 31.99
CA GLY A 154 -0.84 -7.31 31.79
C GLY A 154 0.31 -6.41 32.21
N ASN A 155 0.98 -6.72 33.31
CA ASN A 155 2.13 -5.95 33.80
C ASN A 155 3.32 -5.97 32.83
N LEU A 156 3.54 -7.08 32.08
CA LEU A 156 4.64 -7.15 31.09
C LEU A 156 4.52 -6.06 30.02
N ASN A 157 3.31 -5.76 29.55
CA ASN A 157 3.11 -4.72 28.55
C ASN A 157 3.45 -3.34 29.13
N SER A 158 3.04 -3.06 30.37
CA SER A 158 3.39 -1.80 31.05
C SER A 158 4.90 -1.68 31.25
N GLU A 159 5.57 -2.76 31.66
CA GLU A 159 7.02 -2.75 31.85
C GLU A 159 7.78 -2.49 30.54
N VAL A 160 7.29 -3.02 29.41
CA VAL A 160 7.88 -2.72 28.08
C VAL A 160 7.68 -1.27 27.72
N LEU A 161 6.48 -0.74 27.90
CA LEU A 161 6.18 0.67 27.63
C LEU A 161 7.02 1.61 28.49
N ASP A 162 7.14 1.32 29.80
CA ASP A 162 7.96 2.12 30.73
C ASP A 162 9.44 2.09 30.31
N TYR A 163 9.95 0.93 29.88
CA TYR A 163 11.31 0.81 29.37
C TYR A 163 11.52 1.66 28.10
N GLN A 164 10.59 1.62 27.13
CA GLN A 164 10.67 2.40 25.90
C GLN A 164 10.67 3.91 26.18
N LYS A 165 9.79 4.38 27.10
CA LYS A 165 9.74 5.77 27.54
C LYS A 165 11.04 6.19 28.21
N ALA A 166 11.54 5.37 29.14
CA ALA A 166 12.80 5.63 29.84
C ALA A 166 14.00 5.70 28.90
N VAL A 167 14.07 4.86 27.87
CA VAL A 167 15.11 4.93 26.84
C VAL A 167 15.06 6.28 26.12
N ARG A 168 13.89 6.75 25.75
CA ARG A 168 13.73 8.05 25.06
C ARG A 168 14.12 9.23 25.97
N GLU A 169 13.77 9.18 27.24
CA GLU A 169 14.14 10.20 28.23
C GLU A 169 15.65 10.24 28.48
N ASN A 170 16.30 9.08 28.59
CA ASN A 170 17.73 8.99 28.83
C ASN A 170 18.61 9.35 27.62
N TYR A 171 18.07 9.17 26.41
CA TYR A 171 18.81 9.38 25.14
C TYR A 171 18.00 10.24 24.16
N PRO A 172 17.63 11.49 24.53
CA PRO A 172 16.71 12.31 23.74
C PRO A 172 17.22 12.65 22.33
N ASP A 173 18.54 12.71 22.15
CA ASP A 173 19.19 13.13 20.89
C ASP A 173 19.64 11.92 20.03
N LYS A 174 19.35 10.67 20.47
CA LYS A 174 19.79 9.46 19.77
C LYS A 174 18.71 8.88 18.89
N PHE A 175 19.07 8.60 17.63
CA PHE A 175 18.13 8.01 16.66
C PHE A 175 17.63 6.63 17.09
N GLY A 176 18.50 5.79 17.69
CA GLY A 176 18.09 4.48 18.23
C GLY A 176 17.01 4.57 19.30
N ALA A 177 17.06 5.60 20.16
CA ALA A 177 16.01 5.85 21.13
C ALA A 177 14.73 6.39 20.46
N ALA A 178 14.86 7.24 19.44
CA ALA A 178 13.72 7.71 18.66
C ALA A 178 13.03 6.55 17.92
N GLU A 179 13.79 5.63 17.31
CA GLU A 179 13.25 4.45 16.64
C GLU A 179 12.43 3.56 17.59
N ILE A 180 12.94 3.31 18.80
CA ILE A 180 12.20 2.55 19.82
C ILE A 180 10.91 3.28 20.20
N PHE A 181 10.97 4.59 20.41
CA PHE A 181 9.83 5.41 20.80
C PHE A 181 8.75 5.48 19.71
N MET A 182 9.13 5.53 18.45
CA MET A 182 8.20 5.48 17.30
C MET A 182 7.33 4.21 17.28
N SER A 183 7.79 3.11 17.88
CA SER A 183 7.03 1.85 17.92
C SER A 183 5.83 1.90 18.87
N ILE A 184 5.76 2.87 19.76
CA ILE A 184 4.70 3.03 20.76
C ILE A 184 3.44 3.57 20.09
N ASP A 185 2.29 2.96 20.37
CA ASP A 185 1.00 3.55 20.03
C ASP A 185 0.57 4.54 21.11
N PRO A 186 -0.12 5.63 20.77
CA PRO A 186 -0.62 6.59 21.77
C PRO A 186 -1.65 5.94 22.69
N GLU A 187 -1.60 6.27 23.96
CA GLU A 187 -2.55 5.76 24.97
C GLU A 187 -3.73 6.72 25.11
N VAL A 188 -4.93 6.25 24.76
CA VAL A 188 -6.16 7.02 24.95
C VAL A 188 -6.30 7.39 26.44
N PRO A 189 -6.51 8.69 26.77
CA PRO A 189 -6.71 9.16 28.13
C PRO A 189 -7.83 8.42 28.84
N ALA A 190 -7.68 8.21 30.16
CA ALA A 190 -8.61 7.41 30.94
C ALA A 190 -10.05 7.92 30.87
N GLU A 191 -10.24 9.24 30.83
CA GLU A 191 -11.53 9.92 30.72
C GLU A 191 -12.25 9.70 29.38
N LEU A 192 -11.51 9.31 28.33
CA LEU A 192 -12.08 9.04 27.00
C LEU A 192 -12.31 7.55 26.76
N LYS A 193 -11.78 6.65 27.61
CA LYS A 193 -11.87 5.18 27.40
C LYS A 193 -13.30 4.65 27.42
N GLU A 194 -14.20 5.29 28.17
CA GLU A 194 -15.61 4.88 28.23
C GLU A 194 -16.43 5.39 27.03
N ASN A 195 -16.00 6.47 26.38
CA ASN A 195 -16.59 6.99 25.16
C ASN A 195 -15.80 6.48 23.94
N ARG A 196 -16.28 5.39 23.31
CA ARG A 196 -15.60 4.74 22.20
C ARG A 196 -15.34 5.66 21.01
N GLU A 197 -16.28 6.57 20.72
CA GLU A 197 -16.16 7.51 19.59
C GLU A 197 -15.11 8.58 19.88
N ALA A 198 -15.18 9.23 21.04
CA ALA A 198 -14.18 10.22 21.46
C ALA A 198 -12.79 9.61 21.58
N GLY A 199 -12.67 8.38 22.12
CA GLY A 199 -11.42 7.64 22.22
C GLY A 199 -10.84 7.30 20.85
N TYR A 200 -11.68 6.95 19.87
CA TYR A 200 -11.27 6.68 18.49
C TYR A 200 -10.70 7.95 17.82
N TYR A 201 -11.41 9.07 17.86
CA TYR A 201 -10.93 10.31 17.24
C TYR A 201 -9.63 10.80 17.92
N TRP A 202 -9.56 10.73 19.26
CA TRP A 202 -8.34 11.05 19.96
C TRP A 202 -7.16 10.17 19.49
N PHE A 203 -7.32 8.85 19.45
CA PHE A 203 -6.28 7.91 19.02
C PHE A 203 -5.82 8.19 17.58
N LYS A 204 -6.77 8.42 16.67
CA LYS A 204 -6.48 8.73 15.27
C LYS A 204 -5.66 10.03 15.14
N ASP A 205 -6.06 11.07 15.83
CA ASP A 205 -5.43 12.40 15.74
C ASP A 205 -4.03 12.42 16.37
N HIS A 206 -3.76 11.57 17.38
CA HIS A 206 -2.48 11.46 18.08
C HIS A 206 -1.59 10.30 17.59
N TYR A 207 -2.00 9.59 16.54
CA TYR A 207 -1.35 8.35 16.08
C TYR A 207 0.15 8.52 15.75
N PHE A 208 0.54 9.70 15.28
CA PHE A 208 1.92 10.02 14.91
C PHE A 208 2.66 10.91 15.93
N ASP A 209 2.15 11.10 17.13
CA ASP A 209 2.78 12.01 18.12
C ASP A 209 4.16 11.53 18.60
N HIS A 210 4.42 10.25 18.52
CA HIS A 210 5.71 9.66 18.87
C HIS A 210 6.71 9.64 17.70
N ILE A 211 6.36 10.23 16.54
CA ILE A 211 7.18 10.23 15.33
C ILE A 211 7.51 11.67 14.93
N ASP A 212 8.80 11.97 14.84
CA ASP A 212 9.24 13.23 14.27
C ASP A 212 9.19 13.17 12.74
N LEU A 213 8.12 13.72 12.17
CA LEU A 213 7.88 13.75 10.73
C LEU A 213 8.83 14.71 9.96
N THR A 214 9.74 15.41 10.66
CA THR A 214 10.78 16.25 10.06
C THR A 214 12.13 15.55 9.95
N ASP A 215 12.27 14.35 10.51
CA ASP A 215 13.50 13.54 10.46
C ASP A 215 13.46 12.54 9.30
N ASP A 216 14.19 12.81 8.23
CA ASP A 216 14.22 11.94 7.03
C ASP A 216 14.74 10.52 7.30
N ARG A 217 15.41 10.28 8.42
CA ARG A 217 15.89 8.94 8.79
C ARG A 217 14.75 7.97 9.07
N ILE A 218 13.55 8.46 9.41
CA ILE A 218 12.40 7.59 9.74
C ILE A 218 11.94 6.74 8.54
N VAL A 219 12.10 7.21 7.30
CA VAL A 219 11.78 6.39 6.11
C VAL A 219 12.80 5.29 5.86
N ARG A 220 13.97 5.38 6.53
CA ARG A 220 15.00 4.35 6.50
C ARG A 220 14.90 3.41 7.70
N THR A 221 13.69 3.22 8.22
CA THR A 221 13.32 2.18 9.17
C THR A 221 12.00 1.52 8.76
N PRO A 222 11.79 0.22 9.03
CA PRO A 222 10.52 -0.43 8.74
C PRO A 222 9.37 0.04 9.65
N ILE A 223 9.68 0.73 10.77
CA ILE A 223 8.69 1.15 11.76
C ILE A 223 7.76 2.21 11.18
N TYR A 224 8.31 3.25 10.53
CA TYR A 224 7.48 4.28 9.91
C TYR A 224 6.54 3.71 8.84
N HIS A 225 7.05 2.84 7.98
CA HIS A 225 6.22 2.15 6.99
C HIS A 225 5.06 1.40 7.65
N THR A 226 5.36 0.58 8.67
CA THR A 226 4.34 -0.19 9.40
C THR A 226 3.28 0.70 10.03
N LYS A 227 3.69 1.82 10.63
CA LYS A 227 2.76 2.82 11.19
C LYS A 227 1.89 3.45 10.12
N LEU A 228 2.48 3.87 8.99
CA LEU A 228 1.74 4.46 7.86
C LEU A 228 0.71 3.47 7.29
N VAL A 229 1.12 2.23 7.04
CA VAL A 229 0.21 1.16 6.56
C VAL A 229 -0.94 0.93 7.53
N THR A 230 -0.64 0.85 8.82
CA THR A 230 -1.65 0.63 9.87
C THR A 230 -2.61 1.81 9.95
N TYR A 231 -2.11 3.03 9.89
CA TYR A 231 -2.93 4.24 9.88
C TYR A 231 -3.89 4.26 8.71
N LEU A 232 -3.37 4.11 7.49
CA LEU A 232 -4.16 4.19 6.25
C LEU A 232 -5.18 3.06 6.11
N ASN A 233 -4.86 1.84 6.56
CA ASN A 233 -5.67 0.67 6.24
C ASN A 233 -6.46 0.11 7.44
N LYS A 234 -6.18 0.55 8.68
CA LYS A 234 -6.81 0.00 9.88
C LYS A 234 -7.28 1.07 10.88
N THR A 235 -6.57 2.19 10.99
CA THR A 235 -6.90 3.23 11.97
C THR A 235 -7.96 4.17 11.44
N VAL A 236 -7.83 4.65 10.21
CA VAL A 236 -8.82 5.55 9.61
C VAL A 236 -9.98 4.74 9.02
N ILE A 237 -11.21 5.23 9.19
CA ILE A 237 -12.41 4.64 8.58
C ILE A 237 -12.23 4.61 7.06
N GLN A 238 -12.55 3.46 6.43
CA GLN A 238 -12.25 3.19 5.02
C GLN A 238 -13.30 3.80 4.07
N THR A 239 -13.42 5.14 4.13
CA THR A 239 -14.23 5.95 3.18
C THR A 239 -13.41 7.13 2.68
N PRO A 240 -13.64 7.63 1.45
CA PRO A 240 -12.93 8.81 0.94
C PRO A 240 -13.08 10.04 1.85
N ASP A 241 -14.29 10.29 2.36
CA ASP A 241 -14.60 11.45 3.21
C ASP A 241 -13.81 11.49 4.53
N THR A 242 -13.33 10.35 5.01
CA THR A 242 -12.54 10.25 6.23
C THR A 242 -11.05 10.12 5.94
N LEU A 243 -10.67 9.38 4.88
CA LEU A 243 -9.29 9.16 4.51
C LEU A 243 -8.62 10.41 3.93
N ILE A 244 -9.31 11.13 3.03
CA ILE A 244 -8.75 12.30 2.37
C ILE A 244 -8.32 13.38 3.39
N PRO A 245 -9.20 13.84 4.29
CA PRO A 245 -8.79 14.83 5.30
C PRO A 245 -7.67 14.32 6.21
N ALA A 246 -7.72 13.06 6.63
CA ALA A 246 -6.70 12.49 7.52
C ALA A 246 -5.32 12.37 6.84
N ILE A 247 -5.29 12.07 5.54
CA ILE A 247 -4.07 12.02 4.73
C ILE A 247 -3.50 13.43 4.54
N ASP A 248 -4.34 14.38 4.17
CA ASP A 248 -3.90 15.77 3.95
C ASP A 248 -3.36 16.40 5.24
N GLU A 249 -4.01 16.15 6.38
CA GLU A 249 -3.54 16.61 7.70
C GLU A 249 -2.18 15.98 8.07
N LEU A 250 -2.00 14.69 7.80
CA LEU A 250 -0.72 14.02 8.03
C LEU A 250 0.40 14.62 7.15
N ILE A 251 0.15 14.77 5.85
CA ILE A 251 1.15 15.25 4.89
C ILE A 251 1.48 16.73 5.13
N ALA A 252 0.51 17.55 5.57
CA ALA A 252 0.73 18.96 5.89
C ALA A 252 1.74 19.20 7.04
N ARG A 253 2.05 18.17 7.84
CA ARG A 253 3.05 18.21 8.92
C ARG A 253 4.49 17.99 8.43
N MET A 254 4.70 17.73 7.13
CA MET A 254 5.99 17.37 6.53
C MET A 254 6.55 18.50 5.67
N ASP A 255 7.87 18.58 5.55
CA ASP A 255 8.52 19.46 4.54
C ASP A 255 8.31 18.84 3.15
N PRO A 256 7.75 19.58 2.17
CA PRO A 256 7.56 19.09 0.81
C PRO A 256 8.83 18.62 0.07
N ASN A 257 10.00 19.02 0.55
CA ASN A 257 11.29 18.60 -0.02
C ASN A 257 11.91 17.39 0.69
N SER A 258 11.31 16.91 1.79
CA SER A 258 11.84 15.82 2.60
C SER A 258 11.62 14.44 1.98
N ASP A 259 12.45 13.47 2.34
CA ASP A 259 12.24 12.06 1.98
C ASP A 259 10.98 11.49 2.65
N VAL A 260 10.60 11.99 3.83
CA VAL A 260 9.36 11.60 4.53
C VAL A 260 8.14 11.99 3.72
N PHE A 261 8.07 13.22 3.22
CA PHE A 261 6.99 13.70 2.33
C PHE A 261 6.91 12.85 1.06
N LYS A 262 8.04 12.71 0.36
CA LYS A 262 8.13 11.91 -0.86
C LYS A 262 7.66 10.48 -0.66
N TYR A 263 8.14 9.82 0.40
CA TYR A 263 7.75 8.45 0.72
C TYR A 263 6.26 8.33 1.02
N THR A 264 5.75 9.22 1.88
CA THR A 264 4.35 9.20 2.32
C THR A 264 3.39 9.44 1.16
N VAL A 265 3.65 10.46 0.33
CA VAL A 265 2.84 10.75 -0.86
C VAL A 265 2.89 9.57 -1.83
N HIS A 266 4.09 9.06 -2.14
CA HIS A 266 4.24 7.94 -3.09
C HIS A 266 3.54 6.68 -2.60
N TYR A 267 3.79 6.29 -1.34
CA TYR A 267 3.18 5.07 -0.77
C TYR A 267 1.66 5.19 -0.67
N THR A 268 1.15 6.31 -0.19
CA THR A 268 -0.30 6.55 -0.07
C THR A 268 -0.98 6.47 -1.44
N THR A 269 -0.39 7.10 -2.46
CA THR A 269 -0.91 7.05 -3.83
C THR A 269 -0.96 5.60 -4.34
N TYR A 270 0.13 4.85 -4.19
CA TYR A 270 0.20 3.44 -4.59
C TYR A 270 -0.81 2.56 -3.83
N ASN A 271 -0.96 2.76 -2.52
CA ASN A 271 -1.89 2.01 -1.67
C ASN A 271 -3.33 2.14 -2.17
N PHE A 272 -3.77 3.35 -2.52
CA PHE A 272 -5.14 3.59 -2.99
C PHE A 272 -5.32 3.36 -4.50
N GLU A 273 -4.26 3.46 -5.30
CA GLU A 273 -4.26 3.02 -6.70
C GLU A 273 -4.58 1.52 -6.83
N THR A 274 -4.04 0.72 -5.92
CA THR A 274 -4.16 -0.74 -5.92
C THR A 274 -5.24 -1.28 -4.99
N SER A 275 -5.96 -0.41 -4.28
CA SER A 275 -7.01 -0.79 -3.34
C SER A 275 -8.11 -1.61 -4.03
N LYS A 276 -8.60 -2.63 -3.32
CA LYS A 276 -9.76 -3.45 -3.73
C LYS A 276 -11.06 -3.04 -3.03
N ILE A 277 -11.00 -2.04 -2.16
CA ILE A 277 -12.18 -1.53 -1.48
C ILE A 277 -12.87 -0.55 -2.44
N MET A 278 -14.14 -0.81 -2.68
CA MET A 278 -14.98 -0.01 -3.57
C MET A 278 -15.02 1.46 -3.14
N GLY A 279 -14.76 2.38 -4.08
CA GLY A 279 -14.82 3.83 -3.86
C GLY A 279 -13.50 4.45 -3.37
N LEU A 280 -12.51 3.67 -2.90
CA LEU A 280 -11.23 4.23 -2.45
C LEU A 280 -10.32 4.71 -3.58
N ASP A 281 -10.66 4.44 -4.82
CA ASP A 281 -10.01 5.06 -5.98
C ASP A 281 -10.23 6.59 -6.05
N GLU A 282 -11.21 7.14 -5.33
CA GLU A 282 -11.35 8.58 -5.12
C GLU A 282 -10.18 9.16 -4.34
N VAL A 283 -9.66 8.43 -3.34
CA VAL A 283 -8.44 8.84 -2.60
C VAL A 283 -7.24 8.87 -3.54
N PHE A 284 -7.08 7.88 -4.43
CA PHE A 284 -6.03 7.90 -5.45
C PHE A 284 -6.14 9.13 -6.36
N VAL A 285 -7.35 9.44 -6.84
CA VAL A 285 -7.60 10.62 -7.69
C VAL A 285 -7.24 11.90 -6.93
N HIS A 286 -7.65 12.02 -5.67
CA HIS A 286 -7.30 13.15 -4.81
C HIS A 286 -5.78 13.31 -4.65
N MET A 287 -5.06 12.23 -4.37
CA MET A 287 -3.60 12.25 -4.24
C MET A 287 -2.92 12.77 -5.51
N VAL A 288 -3.37 12.30 -6.68
CA VAL A 288 -2.79 12.74 -7.95
C VAL A 288 -3.14 14.21 -8.24
N ASP A 289 -4.39 14.62 -8.04
CA ASP A 289 -4.82 16.00 -8.27
C ASP A 289 -4.10 16.99 -7.35
N THR A 290 -3.87 16.60 -6.08
CA THR A 290 -3.30 17.48 -5.05
C THR A 290 -1.77 17.53 -5.10
N TYR A 291 -1.09 16.40 -5.25
CA TYR A 291 0.36 16.33 -5.05
C TYR A 291 1.15 16.17 -6.37
N TYR A 292 0.59 15.54 -7.40
CA TYR A 292 1.32 15.30 -8.65
C TYR A 292 1.04 16.38 -9.70
N LYS A 293 -0.22 16.75 -9.94
CA LYS A 293 -0.57 17.79 -10.92
C LYS A 293 -0.12 19.20 -10.50
N THR A 294 0.07 19.43 -9.22
CA THR A 294 0.54 20.71 -8.68
C THR A 294 2.06 20.89 -8.76
N GLY A 295 2.79 19.85 -9.21
CA GLY A 295 4.24 19.89 -9.34
C GLY A 295 5.01 19.62 -8.03
N MET A 296 4.35 19.18 -6.96
CA MET A 296 5.00 18.81 -5.71
C MET A 296 5.78 17.49 -5.81
N ALA A 297 5.39 16.60 -6.73
CA ALA A 297 6.05 15.30 -6.96
C ALA A 297 7.33 15.44 -7.80
N THR A 298 8.30 16.22 -7.33
CA THR A 298 9.56 16.57 -8.02
C THR A 298 10.48 15.37 -8.30
N TRP A 299 10.25 14.24 -7.65
CA TRP A 299 11.01 12.99 -7.84
C TRP A 299 10.55 12.14 -9.03
N MET A 300 9.43 12.53 -9.68
CA MET A 300 8.90 11.79 -10.82
C MET A 300 9.53 12.28 -12.13
N ASP A 301 9.89 11.33 -12.99
CA ASP A 301 10.20 11.66 -14.39
C ASP A 301 8.91 12.00 -15.17
N GLU A 302 9.08 12.76 -16.28
CA GLU A 302 7.94 13.27 -17.05
C GLU A 302 7.02 12.16 -17.59
N GLU A 303 7.58 11.02 -18.00
CA GLU A 303 6.80 9.90 -18.55
C GLU A 303 5.93 9.26 -17.47
N LYS A 304 6.51 8.96 -16.30
CA LYS A 304 5.77 8.39 -15.16
C LYS A 304 4.72 9.37 -14.64
N LEU A 305 5.07 10.67 -14.56
CA LEU A 305 4.13 11.71 -14.15
C LEU A 305 2.93 11.78 -15.10
N LYS A 306 3.17 11.78 -16.42
CA LYS A 306 2.12 11.75 -17.42
C LYS A 306 1.23 10.52 -17.27
N ASN A 307 1.82 9.34 -17.13
CA ASN A 307 1.08 8.08 -17.04
C ASN A 307 0.16 8.04 -15.80
N ILE A 308 0.63 8.49 -14.63
CA ILE A 308 -0.19 8.51 -13.40
C ILE A 308 -1.32 9.53 -13.51
N ILE A 309 -1.09 10.68 -14.15
CA ILE A 309 -2.11 11.71 -14.38
C ILE A 309 -3.19 11.18 -15.33
N GLU A 310 -2.81 10.58 -16.45
CA GLU A 310 -3.75 9.99 -17.43
C GLU A 310 -4.61 8.90 -16.76
N LYS A 311 -4.02 8.06 -15.94
CA LYS A 311 -4.73 7.04 -15.17
C LYS A 311 -5.72 7.63 -14.17
N SER A 312 -5.31 8.68 -13.45
CA SER A 312 -6.17 9.41 -12.52
C SER A 312 -7.35 10.06 -13.25
N ASP A 313 -7.10 10.71 -14.39
CA ASP A 313 -8.12 11.38 -15.19
C ASP A 313 -9.15 10.39 -15.79
N ALA A 314 -8.71 9.18 -16.12
CA ALA A 314 -9.63 8.10 -16.55
C ALA A 314 -10.51 7.66 -15.37
N LYS A 315 -9.92 7.35 -14.20
CA LYS A 315 -10.66 6.94 -12.99
C LYS A 315 -11.64 8.00 -12.50
N LYS A 316 -11.28 9.29 -12.60
CA LYS A 316 -12.11 10.43 -12.17
C LYS A 316 -13.47 10.46 -12.83
N LYS A 317 -13.57 9.96 -14.08
CA LYS A 317 -14.84 9.90 -14.84
C LYS A 317 -15.80 8.83 -14.30
N THR A 318 -15.27 7.84 -13.60
CA THR A 318 -16.02 6.66 -13.15
C THR A 318 -16.03 6.50 -11.63
N LEU A 319 -15.80 7.58 -10.87
CA LEU A 319 -15.94 7.58 -9.41
C LEU A 319 -17.41 7.35 -9.02
N ILE A 320 -17.63 6.74 -7.85
CA ILE A 320 -18.96 6.63 -7.27
C ILE A 320 -19.57 8.03 -7.11
N GLY A 321 -20.86 8.16 -7.37
CA GLY A 321 -21.54 9.44 -7.38
C GLY A 321 -21.42 10.25 -8.67
N LYS A 322 -20.59 9.82 -9.63
CA LYS A 322 -20.52 10.46 -10.96
C LYS A 322 -21.50 9.85 -11.94
N THR A 323 -22.08 10.68 -12.80
CA THR A 323 -22.86 10.21 -13.94
C THR A 323 -21.92 9.60 -14.97
N VAL A 324 -22.18 8.36 -15.39
CA VAL A 324 -21.34 7.69 -16.40
C VAL A 324 -21.25 8.46 -17.70
N PRO A 325 -20.12 8.41 -18.41
CA PRO A 325 -20.06 8.81 -19.82
C PRO A 325 -21.12 8.07 -20.63
N ASN A 326 -21.73 8.76 -21.62
CA ASN A 326 -22.75 8.12 -22.43
C ASN A 326 -22.14 7.03 -23.32
N LEU A 327 -22.67 5.81 -23.23
CA LEU A 327 -22.36 4.72 -24.14
C LEU A 327 -23.48 4.57 -25.16
N THR A 328 -23.12 4.63 -26.43
CA THR A 328 -24.02 4.32 -27.55
C THR A 328 -23.29 3.34 -28.47
N LEU A 329 -23.67 2.06 -28.40
CA LEU A 329 -23.02 0.96 -29.09
C LEU A 329 -24.01 0.18 -29.94
N ALA A 330 -23.49 -0.56 -30.93
CA ALA A 330 -24.34 -1.33 -31.82
C ALA A 330 -24.72 -2.69 -31.18
N ASP A 331 -25.95 -3.13 -31.45
CA ASP A 331 -26.44 -4.47 -31.10
C ASP A 331 -25.79 -5.57 -31.97
N THR A 332 -26.23 -6.81 -31.78
CA THR A 332 -25.72 -7.99 -32.51
C THR A 332 -26.00 -7.94 -34.02
N THR A 333 -26.93 -7.12 -34.48
CA THR A 333 -27.20 -6.92 -35.92
C THR A 333 -26.25 -5.89 -36.56
N GLY A 334 -25.67 -4.99 -35.73
CA GLY A 334 -24.87 -3.86 -36.17
C GLY A 334 -25.69 -2.69 -36.76
N GLU A 335 -27.01 -2.81 -36.77
CA GLU A 335 -27.93 -1.81 -37.32
C GLU A 335 -28.51 -0.87 -36.27
N ASN A 336 -28.87 -1.41 -35.10
CA ASN A 336 -29.45 -0.67 -34.00
C ASN A 336 -28.36 -0.17 -33.03
N TRP A 337 -28.39 1.11 -32.75
CA TRP A 337 -27.48 1.78 -31.82
C TRP A 337 -28.21 2.13 -30.54
N ILE A 338 -27.81 1.48 -29.46
CA ILE A 338 -28.47 1.57 -28.15
C ILE A 338 -27.66 2.48 -27.24
N SER A 339 -28.26 3.56 -26.79
CA SER A 339 -27.67 4.48 -25.82
C SER A 339 -28.12 4.16 -24.43
N ILE A 340 -27.16 3.99 -23.51
CA ILE A 340 -27.45 3.71 -22.08
C ILE A 340 -28.26 4.83 -21.41
N LYS A 341 -28.17 6.08 -21.92
CA LYS A 341 -28.89 7.24 -21.37
C LYS A 341 -30.22 7.50 -22.04
N ARG A 342 -30.37 7.23 -23.37
CA ARG A 342 -31.53 7.58 -24.13
C ARG A 342 -32.53 6.45 -24.26
N ASP A 343 -32.03 5.21 -24.42
CA ASP A 343 -32.84 4.08 -24.87
C ASP A 343 -33.14 3.06 -23.77
N ILE A 344 -32.65 3.30 -22.54
CA ILE A 344 -32.92 2.46 -21.37
C ILE A 344 -33.63 3.32 -20.31
N GLU A 345 -34.88 2.95 -19.99
CA GLU A 345 -35.73 3.74 -19.09
C GLU A 345 -35.83 3.17 -17.66
N THR A 346 -35.22 1.98 -17.40
CA THR A 346 -35.27 1.35 -16.08
C THR A 346 -34.58 2.18 -14.98
N GLU A 347 -35.05 2.01 -13.75
CA GLU A 347 -34.52 2.73 -12.57
C GLU A 347 -33.06 2.36 -12.28
N TYR A 348 -32.70 1.08 -12.51
CA TYR A 348 -31.34 0.59 -12.32
C TYR A 348 -30.79 -0.01 -13.60
N VAL A 349 -29.48 0.15 -13.81
CA VAL A 349 -28.76 -0.48 -14.92
C VAL A 349 -27.50 -1.15 -14.39
N VAL A 350 -27.33 -2.43 -14.66
CA VAL A 350 -26.05 -3.13 -14.52
C VAL A 350 -25.28 -2.99 -15.84
N LEU A 351 -24.20 -2.20 -15.82
CA LEU A 351 -23.27 -2.09 -16.93
C LEU A 351 -22.19 -3.15 -16.77
N PHE A 352 -22.17 -4.10 -17.70
CA PHE A 352 -21.31 -5.30 -17.64
C PHE A 352 -20.37 -5.34 -18.84
N PHE A 353 -19.08 -5.09 -18.60
CA PHE A 353 -18.02 -5.22 -19.62
C PHE A 353 -17.43 -6.63 -19.56
N TYR A 354 -17.39 -7.31 -20.70
CA TYR A 354 -16.91 -8.67 -20.76
C TYR A 354 -16.18 -9.01 -22.06
N ASP A 355 -15.42 -10.11 -22.02
CA ASP A 355 -14.80 -10.73 -23.16
C ASP A 355 -15.26 -12.20 -23.26
N PRO A 356 -15.82 -12.64 -24.39
CA PRO A 356 -16.24 -14.03 -24.59
C PRO A 356 -15.13 -15.08 -24.42
N ASP A 357 -13.87 -14.70 -24.60
CA ASP A 357 -12.73 -15.58 -24.42
C ASP A 357 -12.14 -15.57 -23.00
N CYS A 358 -12.50 -14.59 -22.19
CA CYS A 358 -12.03 -14.46 -20.80
C CYS A 358 -12.60 -15.58 -19.90
N GLY A 359 -11.72 -16.26 -19.18
CA GLY A 359 -12.11 -17.36 -18.28
C GLY A 359 -13.00 -16.93 -17.10
N HIS A 360 -12.81 -15.74 -16.56
CA HIS A 360 -13.65 -15.17 -15.50
C HIS A 360 -15.03 -14.81 -16.06
N CYS A 361 -15.11 -14.17 -17.22
CA CYS A 361 -16.39 -13.86 -17.86
C CYS A 361 -17.23 -15.10 -18.15
N LYS A 362 -16.58 -16.20 -18.57
CA LYS A 362 -17.27 -17.50 -18.78
C LYS A 362 -17.88 -18.07 -17.51
N LYS A 363 -17.35 -17.72 -16.33
CA LYS A 363 -17.90 -18.15 -15.01
C LYS A 363 -18.97 -17.19 -14.50
N GLU A 364 -18.75 -15.89 -14.63
CA GLU A 364 -19.63 -14.85 -14.08
C GLU A 364 -20.91 -14.65 -14.93
N THR A 365 -20.84 -14.80 -16.28
CA THR A 365 -21.99 -14.57 -17.15
C THR A 365 -23.19 -15.46 -16.83
N PRO A 366 -23.06 -16.78 -16.61
CA PRO A 366 -24.21 -17.63 -16.23
C PRO A 366 -24.87 -17.17 -14.91
N ILE A 367 -24.06 -16.71 -13.93
CA ILE A 367 -24.56 -16.21 -12.65
C ILE A 367 -25.35 -14.91 -12.87
N LEU A 368 -24.84 -14.02 -13.74
CA LEU A 368 -25.53 -12.78 -14.10
C LEU A 368 -26.87 -13.05 -14.81
N VAL A 369 -26.89 -14.04 -15.70
CA VAL A 369 -28.11 -14.43 -16.41
C VAL A 369 -29.14 -15.03 -15.43
N GLU A 370 -28.69 -15.92 -14.52
CA GLU A 370 -29.56 -16.50 -13.48
C GLU A 370 -30.12 -15.41 -12.57
N PHE A 371 -29.26 -14.46 -12.11
CA PHE A 371 -29.68 -13.32 -11.32
C PHE A 371 -30.75 -12.50 -12.07
N PHE A 372 -30.53 -12.15 -13.34
CA PHE A 372 -31.48 -11.36 -14.12
C PHE A 372 -32.81 -12.07 -14.33
N ASN A 373 -32.81 -13.38 -14.61
CA ASN A 373 -33.99 -14.19 -14.82
C ASN A 373 -34.79 -14.41 -13.55
N THR A 374 -34.15 -14.36 -12.38
CA THR A 374 -34.83 -14.55 -11.07
C THR A 374 -35.14 -13.23 -10.37
N TYR A 375 -34.73 -12.10 -10.96
CA TYR A 375 -34.97 -10.79 -10.37
C TYR A 375 -36.46 -10.44 -10.41
N GLU A 376 -37.04 -10.20 -9.24
CA GLU A 376 -38.45 -9.83 -9.07
C GLU A 376 -38.61 -8.30 -9.24
N GLY A 377 -38.90 -7.82 -10.45
CA GLY A 377 -39.12 -6.42 -10.79
C GLY A 377 -38.86 -6.11 -12.24
N ASP A 378 -39.40 -5.01 -12.72
CA ASP A 378 -39.24 -4.47 -14.08
C ASP A 378 -38.34 -3.23 -14.10
N ASP A 379 -37.73 -2.90 -12.96
CA ASP A 379 -36.94 -1.69 -12.73
C ASP A 379 -35.42 -1.87 -13.00
N LEU A 380 -34.99 -3.05 -13.50
CA LEU A 380 -33.60 -3.39 -13.78
C LEU A 380 -33.36 -3.72 -15.25
N ALA A 381 -32.31 -3.16 -15.84
CA ALA A 381 -31.77 -3.62 -17.11
C ALA A 381 -30.29 -4.03 -16.96
N ILE A 382 -29.83 -4.91 -17.85
CA ILE A 382 -28.42 -5.20 -18.04
C ILE A 382 -28.00 -4.66 -19.41
N TYR A 383 -26.93 -3.85 -19.40
CA TYR A 383 -26.26 -3.34 -20.60
C TYR A 383 -24.88 -3.98 -20.69
N ALA A 384 -24.80 -5.06 -21.48
CA ALA A 384 -23.60 -5.88 -21.58
C ALA A 384 -22.77 -5.47 -22.81
N VAL A 385 -21.55 -4.98 -22.54
CA VAL A 385 -20.61 -4.49 -23.54
C VAL A 385 -19.54 -5.56 -23.80
N SER A 386 -19.53 -6.11 -25.00
CA SER A 386 -18.53 -7.11 -25.41
C SER A 386 -17.31 -6.45 -26.04
N SER A 387 -16.11 -6.96 -25.70
CA SER A 387 -14.86 -6.63 -26.41
C SER A 387 -14.76 -7.28 -27.79
N ASP A 388 -15.54 -8.34 -28.04
CA ASP A 388 -15.62 -9.07 -29.30
C ASP A 388 -16.96 -8.76 -30.01
N ASN A 389 -16.94 -8.71 -31.33
CA ASN A 389 -18.12 -8.48 -32.18
C ASN A 389 -18.21 -9.52 -33.33
N THR A 390 -17.45 -10.61 -33.22
CA THR A 390 -17.39 -11.68 -34.21
C THR A 390 -18.47 -12.72 -33.97
N GLN A 391 -18.47 -13.81 -34.80
CA GLN A 391 -19.34 -14.96 -34.58
C GLN A 391 -19.14 -15.60 -33.17
N LYS A 392 -18.02 -15.40 -32.51
CA LYS A 392 -17.79 -15.89 -31.13
C LYS A 392 -18.73 -15.21 -30.15
N TRP A 393 -18.90 -13.91 -30.29
CA TRP A 393 -19.81 -13.11 -29.48
C TRP A 393 -21.25 -13.64 -29.58
N ASN A 394 -21.77 -13.82 -30.79
CA ASN A 394 -23.11 -14.38 -30.99
C ASN A 394 -23.27 -15.80 -30.40
N LYS A 395 -22.23 -16.65 -30.56
CA LYS A 395 -22.23 -17.97 -29.94
C LYS A 395 -22.24 -17.90 -28.41
N PHE A 396 -21.51 -16.94 -27.85
CA PHE A 396 -21.46 -16.74 -26.40
C PHE A 396 -22.81 -16.27 -25.85
N ILE A 397 -23.45 -15.31 -26.48
CA ILE A 397 -24.79 -14.81 -26.15
C ILE A 397 -25.80 -15.98 -26.16
N ASN A 398 -25.86 -16.71 -27.28
CA ASN A 398 -26.80 -17.81 -27.46
C ASN A 398 -26.57 -18.95 -26.47
N LYS A 399 -25.32 -19.30 -26.22
CA LYS A 399 -24.95 -20.36 -25.27
C LYS A 399 -25.38 -20.04 -23.85
N ASN A 400 -25.30 -18.76 -23.43
CA ASN A 400 -25.61 -18.32 -22.09
C ASN A 400 -27.03 -17.74 -21.96
N GLU A 401 -27.83 -17.73 -23.05
CA GLU A 401 -29.22 -17.20 -23.06
C GLU A 401 -29.29 -15.75 -22.53
N MET A 402 -28.38 -14.87 -23.02
CA MET A 402 -28.24 -13.50 -22.55
C MET A 402 -29.39 -12.60 -23.09
N ASN A 403 -30.58 -12.71 -22.53
CA ASN A 403 -31.82 -12.02 -22.94
C ASN A 403 -31.90 -10.58 -22.40
N PHE A 404 -30.83 -9.80 -22.59
CA PHE A 404 -30.72 -8.39 -22.20
C PHE A 404 -29.97 -7.61 -23.28
N TYR A 405 -29.67 -6.31 -23.07
CA TYR A 405 -28.96 -5.51 -24.07
C TYR A 405 -27.52 -6.00 -24.24
N ASN A 406 -27.24 -6.56 -25.41
CA ASN A 406 -25.88 -6.99 -25.79
C ASN A 406 -25.36 -6.07 -26.90
N VAL A 407 -24.27 -5.37 -26.63
CA VAL A 407 -23.73 -4.35 -27.51
C VAL A 407 -22.22 -4.48 -27.67
N SER A 408 -21.71 -3.98 -28.80
CA SER A 408 -20.26 -3.91 -29.06
C SER A 408 -19.94 -2.80 -30.07
N ILE A 409 -18.66 -2.52 -30.26
CA ILE A 409 -18.16 -1.67 -31.34
C ILE A 409 -18.11 -2.52 -32.61
N PRO A 410 -18.74 -2.10 -33.76
CA PRO A 410 -18.64 -2.83 -35.01
C PRO A 410 -17.18 -2.97 -35.47
N GLN A 411 -16.82 -4.18 -35.99
CA GLN A 411 -15.46 -4.48 -36.46
C GLN A 411 -14.91 -3.41 -37.41
N LYS A 412 -15.76 -2.95 -38.31
CA LYS A 412 -15.40 -1.92 -39.30
C LYS A 412 -14.95 -0.60 -38.67
N ALA A 413 -15.40 -0.29 -37.45
CA ALA A 413 -14.99 0.92 -36.75
C ALA A 413 -13.57 0.82 -36.17
N PHE A 414 -13.08 -0.40 -35.91
CA PHE A 414 -11.67 -0.64 -35.58
C PHE A 414 -10.76 -0.61 -36.81
N GLU A 415 -11.26 -1.06 -37.94
CA GLU A 415 -10.49 -1.20 -39.19
C GLU A 415 -10.38 0.11 -39.98
N SER A 416 -11.31 1.03 -39.82
CA SER A 416 -11.41 2.27 -40.60
C SER A 416 -11.70 3.49 -39.73
N ALA A 417 -10.71 4.37 -39.61
CA ALA A 417 -10.86 5.65 -38.93
C ALA A 417 -11.92 6.54 -39.59
N ASP A 418 -12.05 6.49 -40.95
CA ASP A 418 -13.07 7.22 -41.69
C ASP A 418 -14.49 6.72 -41.37
N PHE A 419 -14.66 5.41 -41.18
CA PHE A 419 -15.93 4.83 -40.77
C PHE A 419 -16.27 5.23 -39.33
N ALA A 420 -15.33 5.15 -38.42
CA ALA A 420 -15.48 5.59 -37.02
C ALA A 420 -15.87 7.11 -36.96
N THR A 421 -15.15 7.94 -37.70
CA THR A 421 -15.46 9.39 -37.79
C THR A 421 -16.85 9.64 -38.34
N ARG A 422 -17.26 8.88 -39.36
CA ARG A 422 -18.63 9.00 -39.92
C ARG A 422 -19.69 8.63 -38.90
N LEU A 423 -19.48 7.57 -38.09
CA LEU A 423 -20.44 7.22 -37.05
C LEU A 423 -20.60 8.34 -36.01
N ILE A 424 -19.50 8.99 -35.62
CA ILE A 424 -19.55 10.14 -34.73
C ILE A 424 -20.22 11.32 -35.34
N THR A 425 -19.84 11.74 -36.55
CA THR A 425 -20.35 12.92 -37.22
C THR A 425 -21.83 12.81 -37.61
N THR A 426 -22.33 11.59 -37.82
CA THR A 426 -23.77 11.33 -38.06
C THR A 426 -24.57 11.14 -36.78
N GLY A 427 -23.96 11.25 -35.61
CA GLY A 427 -24.63 11.13 -34.31
C GLY A 427 -25.05 9.68 -33.93
N LYS A 428 -24.55 8.66 -34.66
CA LYS A 428 -24.86 7.27 -34.32
C LYS A 428 -24.18 6.83 -33.02
N THR A 429 -22.97 7.33 -32.76
CA THR A 429 -22.20 7.09 -31.52
C THR A 429 -21.40 8.34 -31.16
N ASN A 430 -20.59 8.26 -30.13
CA ASN A 430 -19.66 9.31 -29.68
C ASN A 430 -18.25 8.76 -29.50
N TYR A 431 -17.28 9.65 -29.29
CA TYR A 431 -15.88 9.29 -29.12
C TYR A 431 -15.67 8.39 -27.90
N GLU A 432 -16.31 8.71 -26.77
CA GLU A 432 -16.24 7.98 -25.51
C GLU A 432 -16.71 6.52 -25.66
N SER A 433 -17.73 6.29 -26.47
CA SER A 433 -18.24 4.95 -26.76
C SER A 433 -17.26 4.10 -27.58
N LEU A 434 -16.61 4.71 -28.58
CA LEU A 434 -15.61 4.02 -29.41
C LEU A 434 -14.29 3.79 -28.63
N LYS A 435 -14.07 4.53 -27.56
CA LYS A 435 -12.92 4.43 -26.67
C LYS A 435 -13.33 4.01 -25.25
N TYR A 436 -14.36 3.17 -25.14
CA TYR A 436 -14.92 2.82 -23.83
C TYR A 436 -13.91 2.19 -22.89
N THR A 437 -12.92 1.43 -23.40
CA THR A 437 -11.88 0.84 -22.56
C THR A 437 -11.04 1.89 -21.84
N GLU A 438 -10.68 2.97 -22.55
CA GLU A 438 -9.98 4.13 -21.98
C GLU A 438 -10.92 4.98 -21.10
N THR A 439 -12.19 5.14 -21.56
CA THR A 439 -13.19 5.99 -20.88
C THR A 439 -13.62 5.44 -19.53
N PHE A 440 -13.72 4.10 -19.41
CA PHE A 440 -14.16 3.38 -18.19
C PHE A 440 -13.03 2.68 -17.46
N ASP A 441 -11.77 2.92 -17.83
CA ASP A 441 -10.59 2.30 -17.21
C ASP A 441 -10.70 0.76 -17.17
N ILE A 442 -10.97 0.16 -18.34
CA ILE A 442 -11.16 -1.30 -18.49
C ILE A 442 -9.82 -1.97 -18.82
N PHE A 443 -9.09 -2.42 -17.81
CA PHE A 443 -7.85 -3.20 -17.98
C PHE A 443 -8.08 -4.71 -17.95
N SER A 444 -9.16 -5.13 -17.30
CA SER A 444 -9.52 -6.53 -17.17
C SER A 444 -11.03 -6.71 -17.20
N THR A 445 -11.46 -7.90 -17.60
CA THR A 445 -12.88 -8.29 -17.64
C THR A 445 -13.12 -9.51 -16.75
N PRO A 446 -14.31 -9.67 -16.16
CA PRO A 446 -15.44 -8.74 -16.25
C PRO A 446 -15.23 -7.47 -15.42
N LYS A 447 -15.87 -6.35 -15.82
CA LYS A 447 -15.99 -5.14 -15.00
C LYS A 447 -17.44 -4.72 -14.91
N ILE A 448 -17.88 -4.39 -13.71
CA ILE A 448 -19.30 -4.15 -13.40
C ILE A 448 -19.46 -2.77 -12.77
N PHE A 449 -20.49 -2.07 -13.25
CA PHE A 449 -21.02 -0.86 -12.61
C PHE A 449 -22.52 -1.04 -12.36
N VAL A 450 -23.00 -0.54 -11.23
CA VAL A 450 -24.43 -0.43 -10.96
C VAL A 450 -24.82 1.03 -10.97
N LEU A 451 -25.77 1.38 -11.81
CA LEU A 451 -26.20 2.75 -12.08
C LEU A 451 -27.64 2.94 -11.62
N ASP A 452 -27.98 4.13 -11.14
CA ASP A 452 -29.37 4.53 -10.88
C ASP A 452 -30.08 5.07 -12.12
N LYS A 453 -31.30 5.58 -11.95
CA LYS A 453 -32.14 6.15 -13.01
C LYS A 453 -31.47 7.32 -13.74
N ASP A 454 -30.66 8.13 -13.07
CA ASP A 454 -29.92 9.27 -13.61
C ASP A 454 -28.55 8.84 -14.17
N ARG A 455 -28.30 7.53 -14.22
CA ARG A 455 -27.04 6.92 -14.67
C ARG A 455 -25.84 7.35 -13.80
N VAL A 456 -26.11 7.62 -12.53
CA VAL A 456 -25.07 7.85 -11.54
C VAL A 456 -24.55 6.50 -11.05
N ILE A 457 -23.23 6.37 -10.96
CA ILE A 457 -22.55 5.16 -10.45
C ILE A 457 -22.82 5.04 -8.96
N ARG A 458 -23.48 3.97 -8.55
CA ARG A 458 -23.78 3.65 -7.15
C ARG A 458 -22.92 2.53 -6.60
N ALA A 459 -22.47 1.63 -7.49
CA ALA A 459 -21.43 0.64 -7.18
C ALA A 459 -20.55 0.37 -8.40
N LYS A 460 -19.34 -0.08 -8.16
CA LYS A 460 -18.40 -0.55 -9.17
C LYS A 460 -17.44 -1.59 -8.60
N ASP A 461 -16.82 -2.36 -9.51
CA ASP A 461 -15.82 -3.37 -9.15
C ASP A 461 -16.33 -4.39 -8.12
N ILE A 462 -17.63 -4.74 -8.18
CA ILE A 462 -18.29 -5.76 -7.38
C ILE A 462 -18.45 -7.06 -8.16
N GLY A 463 -18.52 -8.20 -7.45
CA GLY A 463 -18.85 -9.49 -8.05
C GLY A 463 -20.31 -9.55 -8.50
N VAL A 464 -20.59 -10.40 -9.50
CA VAL A 464 -21.98 -10.62 -9.97
C VAL A 464 -22.90 -11.10 -8.83
N ASP A 465 -22.39 -11.95 -7.96
CA ASP A 465 -23.08 -12.48 -6.78
C ASP A 465 -23.45 -11.41 -5.74
N GLN A 466 -22.80 -10.26 -5.79
CA GLN A 466 -23.05 -9.14 -4.86
C GLN A 466 -24.11 -8.15 -5.36
N ILE A 467 -24.46 -8.17 -6.65
CA ILE A 467 -25.37 -7.19 -7.27
C ILE A 467 -26.73 -7.17 -6.57
N GLY A 468 -27.31 -8.35 -6.34
CA GLY A 468 -28.65 -8.48 -5.72
C GLY A 468 -28.70 -7.89 -4.31
N ASP A 469 -27.73 -8.24 -3.47
CA ASP A 469 -27.63 -7.74 -2.10
C ASP A 469 -27.35 -6.22 -2.09
N PHE A 470 -26.53 -5.73 -3.02
CA PHE A 470 -26.28 -4.30 -3.16
C PHE A 470 -27.55 -3.55 -3.51
N LEU A 471 -28.28 -3.95 -4.54
CA LEU A 471 -29.52 -3.30 -4.98
C LEU A 471 -30.57 -3.30 -3.86
N LYS A 472 -30.72 -4.40 -3.14
CA LYS A 472 -31.65 -4.49 -2.00
C LYS A 472 -31.33 -3.47 -0.93
N ARG A 473 -30.08 -3.42 -0.48
CA ARG A 473 -29.62 -2.46 0.56
C ARG A 473 -29.74 -1.02 0.08
N PHE A 474 -29.41 -0.75 -1.18
CA PHE A 474 -29.49 0.58 -1.76
C PHE A 474 -30.93 1.10 -1.80
N LYS A 475 -31.88 0.25 -2.23
CA LYS A 475 -33.33 0.56 -2.23
C LYS A 475 -33.87 0.81 -0.83
N GLU A 476 -33.47 -0.01 0.15
CA GLU A 476 -33.86 0.16 1.56
C GLU A 476 -33.34 1.48 2.14
N ALA A 477 -32.09 1.86 1.83
CA ALA A 477 -31.52 3.13 2.25
C ALA A 477 -32.27 4.32 1.63
N ALA A 478 -32.48 4.31 0.32
CA ALA A 478 -33.21 5.38 -0.40
C ALA A 478 -34.65 5.54 0.10
N SER A 479 -35.32 4.46 0.50
CA SER A 479 -36.67 4.53 1.06
C SER A 479 -36.70 5.17 2.46
N LYS A 480 -35.69 4.93 3.27
CA LYS A 480 -35.55 5.55 4.62
C LYS A 480 -35.29 7.05 4.53
N GLU A 481 -34.42 7.47 3.61
CA GLU A 481 -34.14 8.89 3.38
C GLU A 481 -35.40 9.65 2.96
N LYS A 482 -36.16 9.14 1.99
CA LYS A 482 -37.44 9.74 1.58
C LYS A 482 -38.45 9.86 2.72
N THR A 483 -38.46 8.89 3.63
CA THR A 483 -39.36 8.92 4.80
C THR A 483 -38.90 9.92 5.85
N ALA A 484 -37.59 10.12 6.01
CA ALA A 484 -37.01 11.10 6.93
C ALA A 484 -37.19 12.56 6.43
N GLU A 485 -37.16 12.81 5.12
CA GLU A 485 -37.40 14.13 4.52
C GLU A 485 -38.90 14.52 4.51
N SER A 486 -39.81 13.55 4.61
CA SER A 486 -41.26 13.78 4.61
C SER A 486 -41.87 13.95 6.01
N ASN A 487 -41.09 13.82 7.06
CA ASN A 487 -41.45 14.06 8.47
C ASN A 487 -40.73 15.31 9.02
#